data_d6042245d098e455854f90ce134731f5
#
_entry.id   d6042245d098e455854f90ce134731f5
#
_cell.length_a   1.000
_cell.length_b   1.000
_cell.length_c   1.000
_cell.angle_alpha   90.00
_cell.angle_beta   90.00
_cell.angle_gamma   90.00
#
_symmetry.space_group_name_H-M   'P 1'
#
loop_
_entity.id
_entity.type
_entity.pdbx_description
1 polymer ?
#
loop_
_entity_poly.entity_id
_entity_poly.type
_entity_poly.pdbx_seq_one_letter_code
_entity_poly.pdbx_strand_id
1 'polypeptide(L)'
;MSTVTTQDGVEIFFKDWGPKGAQAIMFHHGWPLSSDDWDAQLMFFLQQGFRVVAHDRRGHGRSAQVADGHDMDHYAADAAAVANHLDLRNAIHVGHSTGGGEVARYVARHGQSAGRVAKAVLISAVPPLMLKTEENPGGLPMSVFDDIRKGTAFNRAQFFTDITMPFYGYNRPGAIVSEGVRQNWWRQGMMGGVKAHYDGIKAFSETDQTDDLKAISVPTLVLHGEDDQIVPIDASARRSIKLLRNGTLITYPGFPHGMPTTHADQINADILAFVKA
;
A
#
# COMPACT_ATOMS: atom_id res chain seq x y z
N MET A 1 -9.51 6.82 -20.56
CA MET A 1 -9.02 6.23 -19.31
C MET A 1 -10.17 6.17 -18.33
N SER A 2 -10.21 5.15 -17.45
CA SER A 2 -11.24 5.09 -16.42
C SER A 2 -10.80 5.97 -15.25
N THR A 3 -11.53 7.05 -15.02
CA THR A 3 -11.29 7.99 -13.91
C THR A 3 -12.57 8.26 -13.15
N VAL A 4 -12.44 8.67 -11.90
CA VAL A 4 -13.52 9.22 -11.08
C VAL A 4 -13.05 10.55 -10.52
N THR A 5 -13.96 11.53 -10.48
CA THR A 5 -13.69 12.82 -9.85
C THR A 5 -14.12 12.75 -8.38
N THR A 6 -13.19 13.08 -7.48
CA THR A 6 -13.44 13.12 -6.04
C THR A 6 -14.27 14.34 -5.64
N GLN A 7 -14.69 14.41 -4.38
CA GLN A 7 -15.50 15.53 -3.88
C GLN A 7 -14.74 16.88 -3.96
N ASP A 8 -13.42 16.85 -3.82
CA ASP A 8 -12.54 18.04 -3.94
C ASP A 8 -12.04 18.28 -5.38
N GLY A 9 -12.62 17.59 -6.38
CA GLY A 9 -12.38 17.84 -7.81
C GLY A 9 -11.15 17.16 -8.39
N VAL A 10 -10.55 16.21 -7.71
CA VAL A 10 -9.35 15.49 -8.17
C VAL A 10 -9.73 14.28 -9.02
N GLU A 11 -9.15 14.12 -10.20
CA GLU A 11 -9.36 12.93 -11.02
C GLU A 11 -8.44 11.79 -10.57
N ILE A 12 -9.06 10.67 -10.16
CA ILE A 12 -8.40 9.44 -9.75
C ILE A 12 -8.56 8.39 -10.83
N PHE A 13 -7.44 7.93 -11.40
CA PHE A 13 -7.40 6.82 -12.33
C PHE A 13 -7.59 5.49 -11.61
N PHE A 14 -8.31 4.55 -12.26
CA PHE A 14 -8.44 3.18 -11.76
C PHE A 14 -8.49 2.15 -12.90
N LYS A 15 -8.05 0.94 -12.58
CA LYS A 15 -8.28 -0.31 -13.32
C LYS A 15 -9.48 -1.02 -12.69
N ASP A 16 -10.35 -1.63 -13.51
CA ASP A 16 -11.51 -2.40 -13.04
C ASP A 16 -11.76 -3.53 -14.04
N TRP A 17 -11.28 -4.71 -13.74
CA TRP A 17 -11.29 -5.86 -14.62
C TRP A 17 -11.97 -7.08 -14.00
N GLY A 18 -12.50 -7.97 -14.85
CA GLY A 18 -13.19 -9.18 -14.45
C GLY A 18 -14.73 -9.03 -14.37
N PRO A 19 -15.45 -10.10 -14.00
CA PRO A 19 -16.90 -10.10 -13.97
C PRO A 19 -17.44 -9.14 -12.90
N LYS A 20 -18.36 -8.26 -13.29
CA LYS A 20 -18.90 -7.22 -12.39
C LYS A 20 -19.66 -7.78 -11.16
N GLY A 21 -20.21 -8.98 -11.27
CA GLY A 21 -20.90 -9.67 -10.18
C GLY A 21 -19.99 -10.55 -9.30
N ALA A 22 -18.70 -10.66 -9.63
CA ALA A 22 -17.77 -11.45 -8.83
C ALA A 22 -17.34 -10.69 -7.56
N GLN A 23 -16.84 -11.44 -6.57
CA GLN A 23 -16.19 -10.85 -5.38
C GLN A 23 -15.08 -9.92 -5.81
N ALA A 24 -15.14 -8.65 -5.36
CA ALA A 24 -14.16 -7.65 -5.72
C ALA A 24 -12.96 -7.65 -4.75
N ILE A 25 -11.76 -7.48 -5.31
CA ILE A 25 -10.54 -7.19 -4.57
C ILE A 25 -10.02 -5.84 -5.07
N MET A 26 -9.85 -4.88 -4.14
CA MET A 26 -9.29 -3.56 -4.45
C MET A 26 -7.88 -3.45 -3.87
N PHE A 27 -6.92 -3.11 -4.73
CA PHE A 27 -5.49 -3.02 -4.42
C PHE A 27 -5.03 -1.57 -4.29
N HIS A 28 -4.25 -1.30 -3.23
CA HIS A 28 -3.74 0.01 -2.83
C HIS A 28 -2.21 -0.02 -2.83
N HIS A 29 -1.59 0.71 -3.75
CA HIS A 29 -0.14 0.67 -3.99
C HIS A 29 0.68 1.38 -2.90
N GLY A 30 1.98 1.01 -2.78
CA GLY A 30 2.96 1.69 -1.95
C GLY A 30 3.44 3.03 -2.54
N TRP A 31 4.15 3.81 -1.73
CA TRP A 31 4.86 5.00 -2.19
C TRP A 31 6.19 4.59 -2.87
N PRO A 32 6.60 5.22 -3.95
CA PRO A 32 5.97 6.26 -4.78
C PRO A 32 5.32 5.65 -6.05
N LEU A 33 4.79 4.46 -5.96
CA LEU A 33 4.39 3.61 -7.07
C LEU A 33 3.01 3.98 -7.67
N SER A 34 2.42 3.07 -8.39
CA SER A 34 1.11 3.18 -9.03
C SER A 34 0.39 1.84 -8.99
N SER A 35 -0.82 1.75 -9.53
CA SER A 35 -1.55 0.48 -9.67
C SER A 35 -0.84 -0.56 -10.55
N ASP A 36 0.20 -0.17 -11.29
CA ASP A 36 1.01 -1.09 -12.10
C ASP A 36 1.93 -1.99 -11.25
N ASP A 37 2.15 -1.65 -9.98
CA ASP A 37 2.88 -2.50 -9.03
C ASP A 37 2.14 -3.80 -8.71
N TRP A 38 0.84 -3.81 -8.94
CA TRP A 38 -0.04 -4.94 -8.68
C TRP A 38 -0.29 -5.87 -9.87
N ASP A 39 0.43 -5.72 -10.99
CA ASP A 39 0.15 -6.46 -12.22
C ASP A 39 0.16 -7.99 -12.02
N ALA A 40 1.08 -8.53 -11.21
CA ALA A 40 1.13 -9.96 -10.89
C ALA A 40 -0.09 -10.42 -10.10
N GLN A 41 -0.51 -9.65 -9.09
CA GLN A 41 -1.69 -9.93 -8.28
C GLN A 41 -2.97 -9.79 -9.08
N LEU A 42 -3.10 -8.73 -9.89
CA LEU A 42 -4.26 -8.49 -10.73
C LEU A 42 -4.48 -9.67 -11.68
N MET A 43 -3.44 -10.12 -12.37
CA MET A 43 -3.54 -11.25 -13.31
C MET A 43 -3.86 -12.56 -12.58
N PHE A 44 -3.23 -12.82 -11.43
CA PHE A 44 -3.49 -14.02 -10.64
C PHE A 44 -4.95 -14.08 -10.18
N PHE A 45 -5.47 -13.02 -9.55
CA PHE A 45 -6.85 -13.02 -9.02
C PHE A 45 -7.91 -12.98 -10.13
N LEU A 46 -7.64 -12.35 -11.28
CA LEU A 46 -8.48 -12.48 -12.47
C LEU A 46 -8.65 -13.94 -12.92
N GLN A 47 -7.56 -14.71 -12.96
CA GLN A 47 -7.58 -16.14 -13.31
C GLN A 47 -8.33 -16.99 -12.27
N GLN A 48 -8.41 -16.52 -11.02
CA GLN A 48 -9.23 -17.14 -9.97
C GLN A 48 -10.71 -16.73 -10.00
N GLY A 49 -11.12 -15.89 -10.97
CA GLY A 49 -12.51 -15.48 -11.17
C GLY A 49 -12.95 -14.26 -10.35
N PHE A 50 -12.03 -13.55 -9.70
CA PHE A 50 -12.35 -12.32 -8.97
C PHE A 50 -12.50 -11.11 -9.90
N ARG A 51 -13.29 -10.12 -9.47
CA ARG A 51 -13.19 -8.77 -9.99
C ARG A 51 -12.02 -8.07 -9.30
N VAL A 52 -11.10 -7.48 -10.07
CA VAL A 52 -9.93 -6.79 -9.53
C VAL A 52 -10.00 -5.29 -9.84
N VAL A 53 -9.77 -4.48 -8.83
CA VAL A 53 -9.73 -3.03 -8.93
C VAL A 53 -8.39 -2.55 -8.37
N ALA A 54 -7.77 -1.58 -9.03
CA ALA A 54 -6.58 -0.91 -8.50
C ALA A 54 -6.60 0.54 -8.96
N HIS A 55 -6.29 1.48 -8.09
CA HIS A 55 -6.24 2.90 -8.44
C HIS A 55 -4.83 3.46 -8.31
N ASP A 56 -4.55 4.51 -9.05
CA ASP A 56 -3.37 5.34 -8.82
C ASP A 56 -3.78 6.42 -7.80
N ARG A 57 -3.07 6.50 -6.67
CA ARG A 57 -3.30 7.54 -5.64
C ARG A 57 -3.14 8.93 -6.25
N ARG A 58 -3.85 9.97 -5.73
CA ARG A 58 -3.63 11.35 -6.15
C ARG A 58 -2.13 11.70 -6.21
N GLY A 59 -1.72 12.41 -7.24
CA GLY A 59 -0.32 12.76 -7.46
C GLY A 59 0.60 11.62 -7.92
N HIS A 60 0.08 10.41 -8.11
CA HIS A 60 0.83 9.22 -8.54
C HIS A 60 0.31 8.71 -9.88
N GLY A 61 1.18 8.04 -10.63
CA GLY A 61 0.81 7.36 -11.88
C GLY A 61 0.02 8.24 -12.85
N ARG A 62 -1.21 7.82 -13.15
CA ARG A 62 -2.12 8.45 -14.13
C ARG A 62 -3.18 9.36 -13.48
N SER A 63 -3.22 9.42 -12.15
CA SER A 63 -4.10 10.34 -11.42
C SER A 63 -3.61 11.77 -11.50
N ALA A 64 -4.52 12.73 -11.27
CA ALA A 64 -4.19 14.15 -11.33
C ALA A 64 -3.06 14.52 -10.38
N GLN A 65 -2.08 15.27 -10.88
CA GLN A 65 -0.97 15.80 -10.10
C GLN A 65 -1.38 17.13 -9.46
N VAL A 66 -1.93 17.05 -8.27
CA VAL A 66 -2.41 18.19 -7.48
C VAL A 66 -1.34 18.68 -6.49
N ALA A 67 -1.47 19.93 -6.04
CA ALA A 67 -0.53 20.54 -5.11
C ALA A 67 -0.72 20.08 -3.66
N ASP A 68 -1.94 19.69 -3.28
CA ASP A 68 -2.36 19.48 -1.89
C ASP A 68 -3.10 18.14 -1.68
N GLY A 69 -3.43 17.82 -0.43
CA GLY A 69 -4.17 16.62 -0.07
C GLY A 69 -3.33 15.35 -0.07
N HIS A 70 -2.01 15.47 0.08
CA HIS A 70 -1.10 14.31 0.14
C HIS A 70 -0.96 13.78 1.57
N ASP A 71 -2.10 13.37 2.16
CA ASP A 71 -2.19 12.79 3.50
C ASP A 71 -3.15 11.58 3.52
N MET A 72 -3.13 10.81 4.62
CA MET A 72 -3.92 9.58 4.72
C MET A 72 -5.43 9.82 4.70
N ASP A 73 -5.93 10.97 5.14
CA ASP A 73 -7.36 11.27 5.12
C ASP A 73 -7.86 11.44 3.67
N HIS A 74 -7.13 12.20 2.85
CA HIS A 74 -7.44 12.37 1.44
C HIS A 74 -7.25 11.06 0.67
N TYR A 75 -6.18 10.29 0.93
CA TYR A 75 -5.96 8.99 0.27
C TYR A 75 -7.11 8.01 0.55
N ALA A 76 -7.58 7.93 1.79
CA ALA A 76 -8.72 7.10 2.14
C ALA A 76 -10.04 7.61 1.53
N ALA A 77 -10.22 8.92 1.41
CA ALA A 77 -11.38 9.53 0.76
C ALA A 77 -11.37 9.27 -0.76
N ASP A 78 -10.21 9.30 -1.41
CA ASP A 78 -10.06 8.92 -2.84
C ASP A 78 -10.41 7.45 -3.06
N ALA A 79 -9.91 6.56 -2.22
CA ALA A 79 -10.28 5.14 -2.26
C ALA A 79 -11.79 4.96 -2.08
N ALA A 80 -12.42 5.74 -1.19
CA ALA A 80 -13.87 5.74 -1.00
C ALA A 80 -14.61 6.25 -2.25
N ALA A 81 -14.09 7.26 -2.94
CA ALA A 81 -14.68 7.76 -4.19
C ALA A 81 -14.66 6.67 -5.28
N VAL A 82 -13.55 5.96 -5.44
CA VAL A 82 -13.45 4.83 -6.39
C VAL A 82 -14.42 3.71 -6.01
N ALA A 83 -14.43 3.28 -4.73
CA ALA A 83 -15.30 2.22 -4.25
C ALA A 83 -16.78 2.56 -4.40
N ASN A 84 -17.16 3.83 -4.18
CA ASN A 84 -18.53 4.33 -4.37
C ASN A 84 -18.91 4.37 -5.85
N HIS A 85 -18.02 4.91 -6.71
CA HIS A 85 -18.26 5.01 -8.17
C HIS A 85 -18.51 3.63 -8.80
N LEU A 86 -17.76 2.62 -8.34
CA LEU A 86 -17.88 1.25 -8.83
C LEU A 86 -18.92 0.41 -8.10
N ASP A 87 -19.63 1.00 -7.13
CA ASP A 87 -20.55 0.35 -6.17
C ASP A 87 -19.97 -0.96 -5.59
N LEU A 88 -18.71 -0.91 -5.15
CA LEU A 88 -18.09 -2.07 -4.51
C LEU A 88 -18.78 -2.33 -3.17
N ARG A 89 -19.23 -3.59 -3.00
CA ARG A 89 -19.86 -4.08 -1.77
C ARG A 89 -19.16 -5.33 -1.28
N ASN A 90 -18.99 -5.44 0.03
CA ASN A 90 -18.28 -6.57 0.63
C ASN A 90 -16.92 -6.83 -0.06
N ALA A 91 -16.22 -5.80 -0.50
CA ALA A 91 -14.95 -5.93 -1.20
C ALA A 91 -13.82 -6.31 -0.23
N ILE A 92 -12.79 -6.94 -0.76
CA ILE A 92 -11.55 -7.20 -0.04
C ILE A 92 -10.58 -6.07 -0.40
N HIS A 93 -9.97 -5.44 0.61
CA HIS A 93 -9.01 -4.37 0.39
C HIS A 93 -7.60 -4.86 0.73
N VAL A 94 -6.68 -4.77 -0.23
CA VAL A 94 -5.30 -5.22 -0.11
C VAL A 94 -4.37 -4.03 -0.27
N GLY A 95 -3.56 -3.73 0.74
CA GLY A 95 -2.66 -2.59 0.72
C GLY A 95 -1.22 -2.96 1.03
N HIS A 96 -0.29 -2.45 0.23
CA HIS A 96 1.14 -2.61 0.43
C HIS A 96 1.76 -1.32 0.95
N SER A 97 2.60 -1.41 1.99
CA SER A 97 3.37 -0.27 2.51
C SER A 97 2.44 0.92 2.88
N THR A 98 2.63 2.09 2.27
CA THR A 98 1.73 3.25 2.39
C THR A 98 0.28 2.90 2.03
N GLY A 99 0.06 2.03 1.05
CA GLY A 99 -1.26 1.53 0.68
C GLY A 99 -1.92 0.72 1.79
N GLY A 100 -1.15 0.06 2.66
CA GLY A 100 -1.66 -0.56 3.87
C GLY A 100 -2.17 0.46 4.89
N GLY A 101 -1.51 1.61 4.99
CA GLY A 101 -2.01 2.75 5.77
C GLY A 101 -3.31 3.32 5.20
N GLU A 102 -3.39 3.46 3.88
CA GLU A 102 -4.60 3.87 3.19
C GLU A 102 -5.76 2.90 3.44
N VAL A 103 -5.51 1.58 3.36
CA VAL A 103 -6.51 0.54 3.67
C VAL A 103 -6.97 0.65 5.12
N ALA A 104 -6.05 0.77 6.08
CA ALA A 104 -6.40 0.88 7.49
C ALA A 104 -7.33 2.09 7.75
N ARG A 105 -6.99 3.27 7.21
CA ARG A 105 -7.78 4.49 7.31
C ARG A 105 -9.12 4.37 6.58
N TYR A 106 -9.13 3.82 5.37
CA TYR A 106 -10.34 3.63 4.59
C TYR A 106 -11.32 2.68 5.30
N VAL A 107 -10.86 1.52 5.74
CA VAL A 107 -11.70 0.53 6.43
C VAL A 107 -12.30 1.13 7.70
N ALA A 108 -11.48 1.79 8.52
CA ALA A 108 -11.90 2.36 9.79
C ALA A 108 -12.94 3.47 9.65
N ARG A 109 -12.74 4.37 8.66
CA ARG A 109 -13.50 5.63 8.60
C ARG A 109 -14.57 5.70 7.50
N HIS A 110 -14.47 4.87 6.46
CA HIS A 110 -15.36 4.93 5.29
C HIS A 110 -16.02 3.59 4.97
N GLY A 111 -15.25 2.51 4.89
CA GLY A 111 -15.66 1.29 4.23
C GLY A 111 -16.55 0.38 5.07
N GLN A 112 -16.14 0.04 6.31
CA GLN A 112 -16.86 -0.95 7.11
C GLN A 112 -18.24 -0.47 7.57
N SER A 113 -18.40 0.77 7.98
CA SER A 113 -19.69 1.35 8.37
C SER A 113 -20.68 1.44 7.20
N ALA A 114 -20.18 1.51 5.98
CA ALA A 114 -20.98 1.54 4.75
C ALA A 114 -21.25 0.14 4.14
N GLY A 115 -20.82 -0.97 4.81
CA GLY A 115 -21.00 -2.33 4.32
C GLY A 115 -20.21 -2.62 3.03
N ARG A 116 -19.11 -1.89 2.79
CA ARG A 116 -18.32 -2.01 1.58
C ARG A 116 -17.11 -2.94 1.70
N VAL A 117 -16.74 -3.32 2.92
CA VAL A 117 -15.55 -4.12 3.22
C VAL A 117 -15.94 -5.44 3.86
N ALA A 118 -15.51 -6.56 3.25
CA ALA A 118 -15.62 -7.89 3.83
C ALA A 118 -14.34 -8.26 4.62
N LYS A 119 -13.17 -7.99 4.05
CA LYS A 119 -11.87 -8.35 4.62
C LYS A 119 -10.81 -7.30 4.25
N ALA A 120 -9.75 -7.23 5.06
CA ALA A 120 -8.57 -6.41 4.78
C ALA A 120 -7.29 -7.24 4.76
N VAL A 121 -6.31 -6.84 3.94
CA VAL A 121 -4.98 -7.44 3.88
C VAL A 121 -3.95 -6.31 3.92
N LEU A 122 -3.04 -6.35 4.87
CA LEU A 122 -1.97 -5.37 5.09
C LEU A 122 -0.63 -6.05 4.84
N ILE A 123 0.08 -5.63 3.78
CA ILE A 123 1.35 -6.25 3.35
C ILE A 123 2.49 -5.27 3.58
N SER A 124 3.48 -5.63 4.38
CA SER A 124 4.63 -4.75 4.70
C SER A 124 4.16 -3.32 5.03
N ALA A 125 3.03 -3.21 5.74
CA ALA A 125 2.28 -1.97 5.88
C ALA A 125 2.86 -1.04 6.94
N VAL A 126 2.72 0.27 6.74
CA VAL A 126 3.25 1.32 7.61
C VAL A 126 2.56 1.47 8.98
N PRO A 127 1.27 1.11 9.21
CA PRO A 127 0.66 1.23 10.52
C PRO A 127 1.36 0.38 11.61
N PRO A 128 1.24 0.81 12.90
CA PRO A 128 0.47 1.96 13.38
C PRO A 128 1.17 3.30 13.20
N LEU A 129 2.50 3.36 13.26
CA LEU A 129 3.28 4.59 13.12
C LEU A 129 4.73 4.24 12.79
N MET A 130 5.29 4.86 11.73
CA MET A 130 6.69 4.64 11.36
C MET A 130 7.66 5.47 12.19
N LEU A 131 7.26 6.71 12.53
CA LEU A 131 8.11 7.64 13.26
C LEU A 131 8.39 7.15 14.69
N LYS A 132 9.64 7.26 15.11
CA LYS A 132 10.03 7.04 16.51
C LYS A 132 9.48 8.14 17.41
N THR A 133 8.68 7.73 18.40
CA THR A 133 8.12 8.58 19.46
C THR A 133 8.30 7.87 20.80
N GLU A 134 7.84 8.48 21.88
CA GLU A 134 7.81 7.82 23.21
C GLU A 134 6.90 6.57 23.17
N GLU A 135 5.77 6.66 22.47
CA GLU A 135 4.81 5.55 22.30
C GLU A 135 5.27 4.52 21.25
N ASN A 136 6.21 4.92 20.37
CA ASN A 136 6.82 4.05 19.37
C ASN A 136 8.35 4.06 19.42
N PRO A 137 8.98 3.53 20.49
CA PRO A 137 10.42 3.55 20.64
C PRO A 137 11.18 2.73 19.59
N GLY A 138 10.50 1.75 18.94
CA GLY A 138 11.04 0.95 17.84
C GLY A 138 10.90 1.57 16.45
N GLY A 139 10.29 2.76 16.35
CA GLY A 139 10.14 3.48 15.10
C GLY A 139 11.45 4.06 14.56
N LEU A 140 11.42 4.54 13.32
CA LEU A 140 12.56 5.17 12.67
C LEU A 140 12.70 6.63 13.10
N PRO A 141 13.94 7.13 13.30
CA PRO A 141 14.14 8.53 13.64
C PRO A 141 13.76 9.45 12.48
N MET A 142 13.36 10.70 12.79
CA MET A 142 12.95 11.70 11.80
C MET A 142 14.01 11.91 10.72
N SER A 143 15.29 11.82 11.05
CA SER A 143 16.39 11.97 10.10
C SER A 143 16.31 11.02 8.90
N VAL A 144 15.79 9.79 9.08
CA VAL A 144 15.57 8.85 7.97
C VAL A 144 14.56 9.42 6.97
N PHE A 145 13.47 9.99 7.46
CA PHE A 145 12.44 10.59 6.60
C PHE A 145 12.90 11.90 5.97
N ASP A 146 13.74 12.67 6.65
CA ASP A 146 14.36 13.87 6.11
C ASP A 146 15.36 13.54 4.99
N ASP A 147 16.09 12.43 5.10
CA ASP A 147 16.95 11.95 4.01
C ASP A 147 16.12 11.50 2.79
N ILE A 148 14.97 10.84 2.99
CA ILE A 148 14.03 10.51 1.91
C ILE A 148 13.50 11.79 1.25
N ARG A 149 13.10 12.82 2.03
CA ARG A 149 12.67 14.12 1.53
C ARG A 149 13.75 14.79 0.70
N LYS A 150 14.98 14.79 1.23
CA LYS A 150 16.15 15.36 0.54
C LYS A 150 16.44 14.63 -0.78
N GLY A 151 16.45 13.30 -0.78
CA GLY A 151 16.64 12.50 -1.99
C GLY A 151 15.56 12.79 -3.04
N THR A 152 14.30 12.85 -2.60
CA THR A 152 13.15 13.17 -3.45
C THR A 152 13.23 14.58 -4.05
N ALA A 153 13.63 15.58 -3.26
CA ALA A 153 13.67 16.97 -3.70
C ALA A 153 14.88 17.28 -4.58
N PHE A 154 16.04 16.65 -4.33
CA PHE A 154 17.30 17.03 -4.97
C PHE A 154 17.60 16.23 -6.24
N ASN A 155 17.53 14.89 -6.19
CA ASN A 155 17.75 14.01 -7.34
C ASN A 155 16.87 12.76 -7.22
N ARG A 156 15.59 12.94 -7.45
CA ARG A 156 14.59 11.86 -7.37
C ARG A 156 14.94 10.66 -8.25
N ALA A 157 15.48 10.91 -9.44
CA ALA A 157 15.79 9.84 -10.38
C ALA A 157 16.86 8.89 -9.84
N GLN A 158 17.95 9.43 -9.28
CA GLN A 158 19.00 8.61 -8.67
C GLN A 158 18.52 7.95 -7.38
N PHE A 159 17.86 8.72 -6.50
CA PHE A 159 17.32 8.21 -5.24
C PHE A 159 16.37 7.02 -5.48
N PHE A 160 15.47 7.12 -6.47
CA PHE A 160 14.55 6.04 -6.82
C PHE A 160 15.26 4.82 -7.44
N THR A 161 16.38 5.03 -8.12
CA THR A 161 17.22 3.91 -8.58
C THR A 161 17.84 3.18 -7.39
N ASP A 162 18.41 3.91 -6.44
CA ASP A 162 19.17 3.37 -5.32
C ASP A 162 18.28 2.61 -4.32
N ILE A 163 17.11 3.16 -3.99
CA ILE A 163 16.18 2.56 -3.01
C ILE A 163 15.65 1.20 -3.46
N THR A 164 15.64 0.89 -4.76
CA THR A 164 15.22 -0.42 -5.25
C THR A 164 16.07 -1.57 -4.70
N MET A 165 17.32 -1.30 -4.35
CA MET A 165 18.22 -2.33 -3.80
C MET A 165 17.74 -2.86 -2.45
N PRO A 166 17.58 -2.04 -1.39
CA PRO A 166 17.00 -2.51 -0.13
C PRO A 166 15.52 -2.84 -0.21
N PHE A 167 14.75 -2.18 -1.11
CA PHE A 167 13.31 -2.42 -1.27
C PHE A 167 13.02 -3.88 -1.69
N TYR A 168 13.80 -4.43 -2.60
CA TYR A 168 13.67 -5.81 -3.08
C TYR A 168 14.66 -6.79 -2.45
N GLY A 169 15.45 -6.36 -1.47
CA GLY A 169 16.48 -7.21 -0.84
C GLY A 169 17.64 -7.55 -1.80
N TYR A 170 17.81 -6.81 -2.87
CA TYR A 170 18.86 -7.07 -3.87
C TYR A 170 20.29 -6.80 -3.37
N ASN A 171 20.43 -6.15 -2.23
CA ASN A 171 21.67 -5.96 -1.50
C ASN A 171 22.03 -7.13 -0.57
N ARG A 172 21.25 -8.21 -0.56
CA ARG A 172 21.52 -9.39 0.28
C ARG A 172 22.40 -10.40 -0.47
N PRO A 173 23.26 -11.15 0.25
CA PRO A 173 24.08 -12.20 -0.36
C PRO A 173 23.21 -13.23 -1.10
N GLY A 174 23.60 -13.54 -2.34
CA GLY A 174 22.88 -14.52 -3.16
C GLY A 174 21.59 -14.01 -3.82
N ALA A 175 21.23 -12.75 -3.64
CA ALA A 175 20.06 -12.17 -4.31
C ALA A 175 20.22 -12.15 -5.83
N ILE A 176 19.17 -12.56 -6.55
CA ILE A 176 19.11 -12.47 -8.01
C ILE A 176 18.47 -11.15 -8.39
N VAL A 177 19.28 -10.19 -8.79
CA VAL A 177 18.82 -8.85 -9.18
C VAL A 177 18.09 -8.92 -10.52
N SER A 178 16.84 -8.42 -10.53
CA SER A 178 16.09 -8.20 -11.77
C SER A 178 16.13 -6.73 -12.16
N GLU A 179 16.88 -6.41 -13.20
CA GLU A 179 16.95 -5.03 -13.70
C GLU A 179 15.60 -4.57 -14.26
N GLY A 180 14.82 -5.45 -14.88
CA GLY A 180 13.46 -5.11 -15.34
C GLY A 180 12.52 -4.71 -14.20
N VAL A 181 12.59 -5.38 -13.05
CA VAL A 181 11.82 -5.02 -11.84
C VAL A 181 12.26 -3.65 -11.31
N ARG A 182 13.58 -3.39 -11.24
CA ARG A 182 14.13 -2.11 -10.79
C ARG A 182 13.70 -0.95 -11.71
N GLN A 183 13.80 -1.16 -13.02
CA GLN A 183 13.38 -0.16 -14.01
C GLN A 183 11.87 0.09 -13.98
N ASN A 184 11.05 -0.95 -13.79
CA ASN A 184 9.61 -0.80 -13.65
C ASN A 184 9.25 0.01 -12.37
N TRP A 185 9.91 -0.24 -11.25
CA TRP A 185 9.75 0.54 -10.02
C TRP A 185 10.12 2.01 -10.26
N TRP A 186 11.28 2.25 -10.85
CA TRP A 186 11.75 3.59 -11.19
C TRP A 186 10.79 4.33 -12.13
N ARG A 187 10.33 3.65 -13.19
CA ARG A 187 9.37 4.20 -14.14
C ARG A 187 8.08 4.66 -13.43
N GLN A 188 7.52 3.80 -12.58
CA GLN A 188 6.32 4.13 -11.82
C GLN A 188 6.55 5.34 -10.91
N GLY A 189 7.64 5.36 -10.16
CA GLY A 189 8.01 6.50 -9.32
C GLY A 189 8.17 7.79 -10.13
N MET A 190 8.79 7.74 -11.31
CA MET A 190 9.00 8.93 -12.14
C MET A 190 7.72 9.44 -12.82
N MET A 191 6.66 8.63 -12.96
CA MET A 191 5.36 9.06 -13.48
C MET A 191 4.61 9.99 -12.51
N GLY A 192 4.81 9.87 -11.21
CA GLY A 192 4.14 10.72 -10.22
C GLY A 192 4.76 12.11 -10.07
N GLY A 193 4.01 13.01 -9.46
CA GLY A 193 4.43 14.39 -9.16
C GLY A 193 5.44 14.46 -8.01
N VAL A 194 6.48 15.26 -8.15
CA VAL A 194 7.50 15.43 -7.09
C VAL A 194 6.89 15.97 -5.79
N LYS A 195 5.90 16.85 -5.88
CA LYS A 195 5.20 17.44 -4.72
C LYS A 195 4.46 16.35 -3.93
N ALA A 196 3.70 15.49 -4.64
CA ALA A 196 3.00 14.37 -4.04
C ALA A 196 3.95 13.37 -3.36
N HIS A 197 5.07 13.09 -3.99
CA HIS A 197 6.07 12.20 -3.39
C HIS A 197 6.71 12.82 -2.15
N TYR A 198 7.04 14.10 -2.18
CA TYR A 198 7.64 14.81 -1.06
C TYR A 198 6.70 14.89 0.15
N ASP A 199 5.47 15.36 -0.06
CA ASP A 199 4.48 15.51 1.01
C ASP A 199 3.98 14.14 1.51
N GLY A 200 3.84 13.17 0.62
CA GLY A 200 3.45 11.79 0.94
C GLY A 200 4.38 11.10 1.95
N ILE A 201 5.65 11.57 2.05
CA ILE A 201 6.58 11.08 3.08
C ILE A 201 6.01 11.33 4.47
N LYS A 202 5.45 12.51 4.73
CA LYS A 202 4.77 12.82 5.98
C LYS A 202 3.57 11.91 6.21
N ALA A 203 2.79 11.66 5.17
CA ALA A 203 1.61 10.81 5.25
C ALA A 203 1.94 9.41 5.76
N PHE A 204 2.95 8.75 5.21
CA PHE A 204 3.28 7.38 5.62
C PHE A 204 4.16 7.29 6.87
N SER A 205 4.90 8.34 7.22
CA SER A 205 5.86 8.29 8.32
C SER A 205 5.34 8.85 9.64
N GLU A 206 4.53 9.92 9.59
CA GLU A 206 4.14 10.71 10.77
C GLU A 206 2.65 10.54 11.14
N THR A 207 1.85 9.86 10.30
CA THR A 207 0.43 9.62 10.63
C THR A 207 0.29 8.48 11.62
N ASP A 208 -0.21 8.77 12.82
CA ASP A 208 -0.59 7.74 13.77
C ASP A 208 -1.93 7.11 13.36
N GLN A 209 -1.93 5.81 13.14
CA GLN A 209 -3.08 5.00 12.74
C GLN A 209 -3.46 3.97 13.82
N THR A 210 -3.01 4.19 15.05
CA THR A 210 -3.32 3.32 16.19
C THR A 210 -4.83 3.17 16.39
N ASP A 211 -5.58 4.27 16.32
CA ASP A 211 -7.02 4.25 16.50
C ASP A 211 -7.77 3.69 15.28
N ASP A 212 -7.22 3.88 14.07
CA ASP A 212 -7.77 3.25 12.87
C ASP A 212 -7.69 1.71 13.01
N LEU A 213 -6.53 1.16 13.39
CA LEU A 213 -6.38 -0.29 13.60
C LEU A 213 -7.32 -0.84 14.67
N LYS A 214 -7.48 -0.15 15.81
CA LYS A 214 -8.43 -0.54 16.87
C LYS A 214 -9.89 -0.52 16.42
N ALA A 215 -10.23 0.37 15.48
CA ALA A 215 -11.58 0.51 14.95
C ALA A 215 -11.94 -0.57 13.92
N ILE A 216 -10.95 -1.21 13.27
CA ILE A 216 -11.19 -2.27 12.29
C ILE A 216 -11.82 -3.48 12.97
N SER A 217 -13.00 -3.90 12.49
CA SER A 217 -13.74 -5.04 12.99
C SER A 217 -13.79 -6.22 12.01
N VAL A 218 -13.50 -5.98 10.73
CA VAL A 218 -13.48 -7.03 9.71
C VAL A 218 -12.25 -7.94 9.88
N PRO A 219 -12.32 -9.21 9.42
CA PRO A 219 -11.15 -10.08 9.39
C PRO A 219 -10.00 -9.40 8.64
N THR A 220 -8.82 -9.37 9.26
CA THR A 220 -7.64 -8.68 8.71
C THR A 220 -6.42 -9.59 8.71
N LEU A 221 -5.84 -9.80 7.54
CA LEU A 221 -4.58 -10.52 7.36
C LEU A 221 -3.42 -9.51 7.31
N VAL A 222 -2.40 -9.76 8.10
CA VAL A 222 -1.15 -8.99 8.09
C VAL A 222 -0.03 -9.89 7.59
N LEU A 223 0.62 -9.50 6.49
CA LEU A 223 1.74 -10.21 5.87
C LEU A 223 3.00 -9.34 5.97
N HIS A 224 4.13 -9.88 6.47
CA HIS A 224 5.34 -9.08 6.62
C HIS A 224 6.61 -9.90 6.47
N GLY A 225 7.56 -9.38 5.71
CA GLY A 225 8.90 -9.97 5.58
C GLY A 225 9.77 -9.64 6.81
N GLU A 226 10.48 -10.63 7.35
CA GLU A 226 11.35 -10.41 8.52
C GLU A 226 12.63 -9.65 8.15
N ASP A 227 13.00 -9.61 6.86
CA ASP A 227 14.12 -8.82 6.34
C ASP A 227 13.64 -7.55 5.59
N ASP A 228 12.51 -7.00 6.00
CA ASP A 228 12.02 -5.72 5.48
C ASP A 228 12.91 -4.56 5.96
N GLN A 229 13.72 -4.03 5.05
CA GLN A 229 14.67 -2.95 5.31
C GLN A 229 14.04 -1.55 5.20
N ILE A 230 12.77 -1.47 4.80
CA ILE A 230 12.04 -0.20 4.58
C ILE A 230 11.07 0.06 5.73
N VAL A 231 10.26 -0.95 6.07
CA VAL A 231 9.28 -0.88 7.17
C VAL A 231 9.63 -1.94 8.21
N PRO A 232 10.31 -1.59 9.31
CA PRO A 232 10.71 -2.57 10.32
C PRO A 232 9.49 -3.30 10.91
N ILE A 233 9.50 -4.63 10.86
CA ILE A 233 8.40 -5.48 11.32
C ILE A 233 8.02 -5.24 12.79
N ASP A 234 9.02 -4.96 13.64
CA ASP A 234 8.82 -4.72 15.08
C ASP A 234 8.10 -3.40 15.37
N ALA A 235 8.27 -2.39 14.51
CA ALA A 235 7.60 -1.10 14.63
C ALA A 235 6.22 -1.09 13.94
N SER A 236 5.92 -2.07 13.11
CA SER A 236 4.72 -2.11 12.26
C SER A 236 3.87 -3.37 12.50
N ALA A 237 4.05 -4.45 11.75
CA ALA A 237 3.15 -5.62 11.78
C ALA A 237 3.01 -6.25 13.16
N ARG A 238 4.10 -6.40 13.93
CA ARG A 238 4.07 -6.95 15.30
C ARG A 238 3.34 -6.07 16.30
N ARG A 239 3.20 -4.78 16.01
CA ARG A 239 2.36 -3.86 16.79
C ARG A 239 0.93 -3.83 16.26
N SER A 240 0.75 -3.78 14.95
CA SER A 240 -0.57 -3.76 14.31
C SER A 240 -1.43 -4.94 14.72
N ILE A 241 -0.85 -6.16 14.77
CA ILE A 241 -1.60 -7.37 15.16
C ILE A 241 -2.15 -7.31 16.59
N LYS A 242 -1.49 -6.58 17.49
CA LYS A 242 -1.96 -6.40 18.88
C LYS A 242 -3.10 -5.39 19.00
N LEU A 243 -3.31 -4.55 17.99
CA LEU A 243 -4.36 -3.53 17.95
C LEU A 243 -5.60 -4.01 17.22
N LEU A 244 -5.44 -4.92 16.25
CA LEU A 244 -6.53 -5.47 15.45
C LEU A 244 -7.39 -6.42 16.28
N ARG A 245 -8.72 -6.28 16.18
CA ARG A 245 -9.68 -7.14 16.91
C ARG A 245 -9.78 -8.55 16.32
N ASN A 246 -9.64 -8.67 15.01
CA ASN A 246 -9.76 -9.92 14.26
C ASN A 246 -8.62 -10.01 13.24
N GLY A 247 -7.39 -10.05 13.74
CA GLY A 247 -6.17 -10.07 12.96
C GLY A 247 -5.48 -11.42 12.93
N THR A 248 -4.88 -11.77 11.80
CA THR A 248 -3.96 -12.89 11.64
C THR A 248 -2.65 -12.36 11.08
N LEU A 249 -1.52 -12.74 11.67
CA LEU A 249 -0.18 -12.38 11.21
C LEU A 249 0.53 -13.58 10.61
N ILE A 250 1.06 -13.42 9.41
CA ILE A 250 2.01 -14.34 8.78
C ILE A 250 3.32 -13.58 8.56
N THR A 251 4.43 -14.12 9.02
CA THR A 251 5.77 -13.56 8.80
C THR A 251 6.58 -14.46 7.88
N TYR A 252 7.47 -13.86 7.10
CA TYR A 252 8.27 -14.57 6.11
C TYR A 252 9.76 -14.35 6.36
N PRO A 253 10.50 -15.36 6.87
CA PRO A 253 11.94 -15.25 7.07
C PRO A 253 12.67 -14.88 5.77
N GLY A 254 13.49 -13.82 5.82
CA GLY A 254 14.31 -13.40 4.71
C GLY A 254 13.59 -12.65 3.57
N PHE A 255 12.27 -12.48 3.63
CA PHE A 255 11.54 -11.72 2.59
C PHE A 255 11.73 -10.22 2.76
N PRO A 256 11.95 -9.49 1.64
CA PRO A 256 12.14 -8.04 1.63
C PRO A 256 10.82 -7.29 1.63
N HIS A 257 10.89 -5.94 1.65
CA HIS A 257 9.72 -5.06 1.55
C HIS A 257 8.87 -5.30 0.30
N GLY A 258 9.52 -5.42 -0.84
CA GLY A 258 8.87 -5.66 -2.14
C GLY A 258 8.45 -7.11 -2.40
N MET A 259 8.14 -7.87 -1.36
CA MET A 259 7.77 -9.29 -1.47
C MET A 259 6.52 -9.57 -2.34
N PRO A 260 5.53 -8.66 -2.54
CA PRO A 260 4.47 -8.91 -3.51
C PRO A 260 4.96 -9.10 -4.93
N THR A 261 6.13 -8.52 -5.27
CA THR A 261 6.78 -8.67 -6.58
C THR A 261 7.77 -9.83 -6.59
N THR A 262 8.66 -9.90 -5.59
CA THR A 262 9.76 -10.89 -5.58
C THR A 262 9.32 -12.29 -5.18
N HIS A 263 8.22 -12.41 -4.44
CA HIS A 263 7.67 -13.67 -3.93
C HIS A 263 6.16 -13.78 -4.22
N ALA A 264 5.76 -13.31 -5.41
CA ALA A 264 4.35 -13.17 -5.79
C ALA A 264 3.54 -14.48 -5.61
N ASP A 265 4.11 -15.62 -5.95
CA ASP A 265 3.41 -16.91 -5.86
C ASP A 265 2.99 -17.23 -4.42
N GLN A 266 3.90 -17.07 -3.46
CA GLN A 266 3.61 -17.33 -2.05
C GLN A 266 2.60 -16.32 -1.48
N ILE A 267 2.82 -15.04 -1.76
CA ILE A 267 1.95 -13.98 -1.26
C ILE A 267 0.54 -14.11 -1.85
N ASN A 268 0.43 -14.42 -3.14
CA ASN A 268 -0.86 -14.64 -3.79
C ASN A 268 -1.60 -15.87 -3.22
N ALA A 269 -0.87 -16.95 -2.93
CA ALA A 269 -1.46 -18.16 -2.34
C ALA A 269 -2.05 -17.89 -0.94
N ASP A 270 -1.29 -17.18 -0.09
CA ASP A 270 -1.71 -16.87 1.28
C ASP A 270 -2.91 -15.88 1.29
N ILE A 271 -2.89 -14.87 0.41
CA ILE A 271 -4.05 -13.98 0.23
C ILE A 271 -5.26 -14.80 -0.25
N LEU A 272 -5.09 -15.68 -1.23
CA LEU A 272 -6.19 -16.49 -1.76
C LEU A 272 -6.79 -17.41 -0.70
N ALA A 273 -5.95 -18.05 0.12
CA ALA A 273 -6.39 -18.88 1.22
C ALA A 273 -7.25 -18.09 2.24
N PHE A 274 -6.77 -16.89 2.61
CA PHE A 274 -7.51 -16.00 3.51
C PHE A 274 -8.83 -15.49 2.92
N VAL A 275 -8.84 -15.17 1.63
CA VAL A 275 -10.03 -14.65 0.94
C VAL A 275 -11.13 -15.72 0.88
N LYS A 276 -10.76 -16.99 0.67
CA LYS A 276 -11.70 -18.12 0.54
C LYS A 276 -12.16 -18.68 1.90
N ALA A 277 -11.45 -18.41 2.99
CA ALA A 277 -11.85 -18.80 4.35
C ALA A 277 -13.03 -17.95 4.86
#